data_d7fdd2ad9cc254567e745ab26810d9c4
#
_entry.id   d7fdd2ad9cc254567e745ab26810d9c4
#
_cell.length_a   1.000
_cell.length_b   1.000
_cell.length_c   1.000
_cell.angle_alpha   90.00
_cell.angle_beta   90.00
_cell.angle_gamma   90.00
#
_symmetry.space_group_name_H-M   'P 1'
#
loop_
_entity.id
_entity.type
_entity.pdbx_description
1 polymer ?
#
loop_
_entity_poly.entity_id
_entity_poly.type
_entity_poly.pdbx_seq_one_letter_code
_entity_poly.pdbx_strand_id
1 'polypeptide(L)'
;MEQYFDAYRIDHVLGFFRIWEVPSQHIYGLLGQFRPALPYTEAEIHDFGFGGDVQALCVPRVTAGTMQKLMADTENAKLAADYFTKDGEWYVLKEAYRSQRAICRLLPEGKTRHTLLQVVCEVLFIRDATHAHLFHPRVGAQRTWLFGALSEADCQAFNHLHDHFFYERNNQFWADEAMKKVPAVTQSADAQHPVLQLYPLNGNGMLPCAEDLGMVPASVKSVLERLEILSLEIQRMPKAYGVRFGNPLDNPYLSVATIATHDMPPLRLWWQQNGEQSQAFWHEALHHNGEAPAEATPEVCEEVVKLHLQSPSMLCLLGWQDWLAISPTLRSKHPETEQINVPANPDQYWQYRMHLTLEELIQATGFNDKVRALIAASGRLDN
;
A
#
# COMPACT_ATOMS: atom_id res chain seq x y z
N MET A 1 -12.76 16.48 -21.87
CA MET A 1 -11.48 16.47 -21.10
C MET A 1 -10.30 16.47 -22.05
N GLU A 2 -10.28 15.65 -23.10
CA GLU A 2 -9.21 15.55 -24.11
C GLU A 2 -8.81 16.89 -24.78
N GLN A 3 -9.70 17.88 -24.78
CA GLN A 3 -9.39 19.22 -25.27
C GLN A 3 -8.52 20.05 -24.32
N TYR A 4 -8.31 19.59 -23.09
CA TYR A 4 -7.63 20.35 -22.04
C TYR A 4 -6.47 19.61 -21.38
N PHE A 5 -6.41 18.28 -21.51
CA PHE A 5 -5.42 17.44 -20.82
C PHE A 5 -4.85 16.39 -21.76
N ASP A 6 -3.54 16.16 -21.67
CA ASP A 6 -2.81 15.16 -22.45
C ASP A 6 -2.75 13.79 -21.77
N ALA A 7 -2.96 13.76 -20.45
CA ALA A 7 -2.93 12.55 -19.64
C ALA A 7 -3.96 12.61 -18.51
N TYR A 8 -4.32 11.45 -17.97
CA TYR A 8 -5.16 11.32 -16.77
C TYR A 8 -4.66 10.22 -15.86
N ARG A 9 -4.90 10.37 -14.56
CA ARG A 9 -4.60 9.35 -13.56
C ARG A 9 -5.83 8.49 -13.30
N ILE A 10 -5.64 7.17 -13.36
CA ILE A 10 -6.58 6.18 -12.84
C ILE A 10 -6.15 5.90 -11.40
N ASP A 11 -6.90 6.45 -10.45
CA ASP A 11 -6.67 6.19 -9.04
C ASP A 11 -7.08 4.77 -8.68
N HIS A 12 -6.27 4.11 -7.84
CA HIS A 12 -6.49 2.72 -7.40
C HIS A 12 -6.79 1.75 -8.55
N VAL A 13 -5.95 1.70 -9.59
CA VAL A 13 -6.15 0.78 -10.72
C VAL A 13 -6.26 -0.69 -10.29
N LEU A 14 -5.64 -1.06 -9.16
CA LEU A 14 -5.75 -2.38 -8.56
C LEU A 14 -7.20 -2.77 -8.23
N GLY A 15 -8.09 -1.79 -8.05
CA GLY A 15 -9.52 -2.02 -7.83
C GLY A 15 -10.24 -2.67 -9.01
N PHE A 16 -9.70 -2.58 -10.24
CA PHE A 16 -10.23 -3.29 -11.40
C PHE A 16 -9.84 -4.78 -11.41
N PHE A 17 -8.76 -5.13 -10.74
CA PHE A 17 -8.32 -6.52 -10.53
C PHE A 17 -9.09 -7.15 -9.38
N ARG A 18 -9.11 -6.50 -8.23
CA ARG A 18 -9.78 -6.91 -7.00
C ARG A 18 -9.93 -5.73 -6.05
N ILE A 19 -10.89 -5.84 -5.15
CA ILE A 19 -11.15 -4.88 -4.08
C ILE A 19 -11.03 -5.59 -2.74
N TRP A 20 -10.46 -4.91 -1.73
CA TRP A 20 -10.46 -5.38 -0.36
C TRP A 20 -11.78 -5.00 0.32
N GLU A 21 -12.63 -5.99 0.56
CA GLU A 21 -13.93 -5.82 1.21
C GLU A 21 -13.83 -6.15 2.69
N VAL A 22 -14.21 -5.21 3.55
CA VAL A 22 -14.32 -5.42 4.99
C VAL A 22 -15.79 -5.58 5.36
N PRO A 23 -16.19 -6.70 6.00
CA PRO A 23 -17.58 -6.89 6.42
C PRO A 23 -18.04 -5.76 7.36
N SER A 24 -19.26 -5.26 7.15
CA SER A 24 -19.77 -4.08 7.87
C SER A 24 -19.84 -4.23 9.40
N GLN A 25 -19.81 -5.47 9.92
CA GLN A 25 -19.75 -5.76 11.36
C GLN A 25 -18.35 -5.54 11.95
N HIS A 26 -17.33 -5.38 11.16
CA HIS A 26 -15.96 -5.16 11.61
C HIS A 26 -15.53 -3.70 11.43
N ILE A 27 -14.52 -3.29 12.18
CA ILE A 27 -13.92 -1.96 12.16
C ILE A 27 -12.50 -2.05 11.58
N TYR A 28 -11.77 -3.13 11.91
CA TYR A 28 -10.41 -3.35 11.45
C TYR A 28 -10.39 -4.02 10.08
N GLY A 29 -9.56 -3.52 9.18
CA GLY A 29 -9.39 -4.08 7.83
C GLY A 29 -8.81 -5.50 7.80
N LEU A 30 -8.26 -5.99 8.91
CA LEU A 30 -7.64 -7.32 9.01
C LEU A 30 -8.60 -8.49 8.75
N LEU A 31 -9.89 -8.29 8.89
CA LEU A 31 -10.94 -9.31 8.67
C LEU A 31 -11.62 -9.14 7.29
N GLY A 32 -11.01 -8.37 6.41
CA GLY A 32 -11.43 -8.25 5.03
C GLY A 32 -10.99 -9.43 4.17
N GLN A 33 -11.50 -9.48 2.96
CA GLN A 33 -11.14 -10.44 1.91
C GLN A 33 -11.08 -9.74 0.54
N PHE A 34 -10.27 -10.25 -0.36
CA PHE A 34 -10.28 -9.77 -1.74
C PHE A 34 -11.52 -10.26 -2.50
N ARG A 35 -12.12 -9.35 -3.28
CA ARG A 35 -13.18 -9.66 -4.23
C ARG A 35 -12.86 -9.05 -5.61
N PRO A 36 -13.01 -9.87 -6.69
CA PRO A 36 -13.19 -11.32 -6.65
C PRO A 36 -11.93 -12.06 -6.20
N ALA A 37 -12.07 -13.30 -5.75
CA ALA A 37 -10.95 -14.19 -5.41
C ALA A 37 -11.37 -15.65 -5.59
N LEU A 38 -10.39 -16.55 -5.55
CA LEU A 38 -10.54 -18.01 -5.61
C LEU A 38 -10.24 -18.60 -4.22
N PRO A 39 -11.22 -18.58 -3.27
CA PRO A 39 -11.02 -19.16 -1.94
C PRO A 39 -10.78 -20.67 -2.03
N TYR A 40 -10.28 -21.26 -0.95
CA TYR A 40 -10.00 -22.68 -0.85
C TYR A 40 -11.19 -23.46 -0.26
N THR A 41 -11.35 -24.69 -0.71
CA THR A 41 -12.07 -25.72 0.03
C THR A 41 -11.21 -26.22 1.21
N GLU A 42 -11.82 -26.84 2.21
CA GLU A 42 -11.10 -27.45 3.34
C GLU A 42 -10.16 -28.58 2.86
N ALA A 43 -10.57 -29.35 1.85
CA ALA A 43 -9.74 -30.37 1.22
C ALA A 43 -8.46 -29.79 0.60
N GLU A 44 -8.58 -28.71 -0.18
CA GLU A 44 -7.41 -28.04 -0.75
C GLU A 44 -6.46 -27.52 0.35
N ILE A 45 -6.99 -27.02 1.48
CA ILE A 45 -6.16 -26.56 2.61
C ILE A 45 -5.36 -27.73 3.20
N HIS A 46 -5.99 -28.89 3.37
CA HIS A 46 -5.31 -30.10 3.85
C HIS A 46 -4.29 -30.62 2.84
N ASP A 47 -4.53 -30.47 1.52
CA ASP A 47 -3.56 -30.85 0.48
C ASP A 47 -2.24 -30.05 0.55
N PHE A 48 -2.27 -28.83 1.13
CA PHE A 48 -1.07 -28.06 1.48
C PHE A 48 -0.30 -28.63 2.68
N GLY A 49 -0.82 -29.67 3.34
CA GLY A 49 -0.24 -30.30 4.53
C GLY A 49 -0.68 -29.67 5.85
N PHE A 50 -1.66 -28.76 5.82
CA PHE A 50 -2.20 -28.15 7.03
C PHE A 50 -3.11 -29.16 7.76
N GLY A 51 -2.74 -29.54 8.99
CA GLY A 51 -3.45 -30.55 9.79
C GLY A 51 -4.48 -29.98 10.78
N GLY A 52 -4.55 -28.66 10.92
CA GLY A 52 -5.45 -28.00 11.88
C GLY A 52 -6.92 -28.04 11.46
N ASP A 53 -7.82 -27.90 12.43
CA ASP A 53 -9.27 -27.78 12.20
C ASP A 53 -9.59 -26.38 11.62
N VAL A 54 -9.77 -26.32 10.29
CA VAL A 54 -10.04 -25.07 9.54
C VAL A 54 -11.31 -24.38 10.05
N GLN A 55 -12.36 -25.16 10.39
CA GLN A 55 -13.63 -24.62 10.87
C GLN A 55 -13.46 -23.92 12.22
N ALA A 56 -12.71 -24.56 13.13
CA ALA A 56 -12.39 -24.01 14.43
C ALA A 56 -11.54 -22.74 14.32
N LEU A 57 -10.61 -22.69 13.35
CA LEU A 57 -9.68 -21.57 13.15
C LEU A 57 -10.30 -20.36 12.42
N CYS A 58 -11.56 -20.46 12.01
CA CYS A 58 -12.40 -19.32 11.61
C CYS A 58 -13.07 -18.60 12.79
N VAL A 59 -12.96 -19.13 14.02
CA VAL A 59 -13.65 -18.59 15.20
C VAL A 59 -12.60 -18.04 16.15
N PRO A 60 -12.73 -16.77 16.59
CA PRO A 60 -11.76 -16.13 17.48
C PRO A 60 -11.56 -16.92 18.78
N ARG A 61 -10.31 -17.28 19.06
CA ARG A 61 -9.93 -18.09 20.23
C ARG A 61 -8.50 -17.78 20.67
N VAL A 62 -8.23 -18.05 21.93
CA VAL A 62 -6.90 -17.90 22.52
C VAL A 62 -6.57 -19.09 23.41
N THR A 63 -5.27 -19.37 23.62
CA THR A 63 -4.79 -20.40 24.54
C THR A 63 -4.99 -19.98 26.00
N ALA A 64 -4.90 -20.94 26.94
CA ALA A 64 -4.93 -20.66 28.37
C ALA A 64 -3.79 -19.70 28.80
N GLY A 65 -2.59 -19.87 28.24
CA GLY A 65 -1.46 -18.96 28.52
C GLY A 65 -1.69 -17.54 28.03
N THR A 66 -2.26 -17.37 26.82
CA THR A 66 -2.65 -16.06 26.30
C THR A 66 -3.76 -15.46 27.15
N MET A 67 -4.78 -16.24 27.55
CA MET A 67 -5.86 -15.78 28.42
C MET A 67 -5.34 -15.20 29.75
N GLN A 68 -4.38 -15.86 30.38
CA GLN A 68 -3.78 -15.36 31.62
C GLN A 68 -3.11 -13.99 31.43
N LYS A 69 -2.39 -13.79 30.31
CA LYS A 69 -1.81 -12.48 29.97
C LYS A 69 -2.90 -11.42 29.77
N LEU A 70 -3.95 -11.75 29.00
CA LEU A 70 -5.04 -10.81 28.75
C LEU A 70 -5.79 -10.40 30.00
N MET A 71 -6.00 -11.33 30.96
CA MET A 71 -6.60 -11.03 32.26
C MET A 71 -5.73 -10.09 33.08
N ALA A 72 -4.41 -10.26 33.05
CA ALA A 72 -3.48 -9.38 33.73
C ALA A 72 -3.45 -7.98 33.08
N ASP A 73 -3.31 -7.91 31.75
CA ASP A 73 -3.22 -6.65 31.01
C ASP A 73 -4.50 -5.80 31.11
N THR A 74 -5.66 -6.46 31.15
CA THR A 74 -6.96 -5.79 31.32
C THR A 74 -7.32 -5.51 32.77
N GLU A 75 -6.59 -6.06 33.73
CA GLU A 75 -6.92 -6.02 35.17
C GLU A 75 -8.33 -6.60 35.43
N ASN A 76 -8.79 -7.52 34.59
CA ASN A 76 -10.13 -8.09 34.64
C ASN A 76 -10.08 -9.60 34.92
N ALA A 77 -10.20 -9.98 36.20
CA ALA A 77 -10.19 -11.38 36.63
C ALA A 77 -11.38 -12.19 36.10
N LYS A 78 -12.45 -11.55 35.64
CA LYS A 78 -13.63 -12.20 35.07
C LYS A 78 -13.62 -12.27 33.55
N LEU A 79 -12.58 -11.76 32.87
CA LEU A 79 -12.49 -11.68 31.40
C LEU A 79 -12.87 -13.02 30.74
N ALA A 80 -12.28 -14.11 31.22
CA ALA A 80 -12.54 -15.45 30.67
C ALA A 80 -13.99 -15.88 30.86
N ALA A 81 -14.55 -15.68 32.06
CA ALA A 81 -15.92 -16.11 32.38
C ALA A 81 -16.99 -15.27 31.66
N ASP A 82 -16.77 -13.97 31.57
CA ASP A 82 -17.76 -13.05 31.01
C ASP A 82 -17.81 -13.11 29.46
N TYR A 83 -16.65 -13.24 28.79
CA TYR A 83 -16.58 -13.07 27.35
C TYR A 83 -16.22 -14.34 26.57
N PHE A 84 -15.75 -15.39 27.21
CA PHE A 84 -15.31 -16.60 26.53
C PHE A 84 -16.05 -17.85 27.03
N THR A 85 -16.02 -18.88 26.21
CA THR A 85 -16.42 -20.25 26.56
C THR A 85 -15.17 -21.12 26.51
N LYS A 86 -14.93 -21.92 27.55
CA LYS A 86 -13.82 -22.88 27.58
C LYS A 86 -14.16 -24.08 26.68
N ASP A 87 -13.28 -24.41 25.77
CA ASP A 87 -13.37 -25.55 24.86
C ASP A 87 -12.00 -26.26 24.83
N GLY A 88 -11.85 -27.32 25.59
CA GLY A 88 -10.56 -28.00 25.79
C GLY A 88 -9.48 -27.05 26.33
N GLU A 89 -8.41 -26.91 25.58
CA GLU A 89 -7.28 -26.00 25.88
C GLU A 89 -7.53 -24.55 25.44
N TRP A 90 -8.65 -24.29 24.74
CA TRP A 90 -8.96 -23.01 24.15
C TRP A 90 -9.99 -22.22 24.94
N TYR A 91 -9.88 -20.93 24.88
CA TYR A 91 -10.92 -19.96 25.23
C TYR A 91 -11.47 -19.35 23.96
N VAL A 92 -12.69 -19.74 23.60
CA VAL A 92 -13.41 -19.33 22.40
C VAL A 92 -14.25 -18.12 22.69
N LEU A 93 -14.13 -17.05 21.93
CA LEU A 93 -14.91 -15.83 22.11
C LEU A 93 -16.41 -16.12 21.91
N LYS A 94 -17.25 -15.73 22.88
CA LYS A 94 -18.70 -15.91 22.80
C LYS A 94 -19.28 -15.18 21.58
N GLU A 95 -20.30 -15.75 20.96
CA GLU A 95 -20.90 -15.26 19.72
C GLU A 95 -21.31 -13.79 19.78
N ALA A 96 -21.86 -13.34 20.88
CA ALA A 96 -22.26 -11.95 21.11
C ALA A 96 -21.11 -10.93 20.93
N TYR A 97 -19.86 -11.37 21.05
CA TYR A 97 -18.65 -10.55 20.97
C TYR A 97 -17.79 -10.84 19.74
N ARG A 98 -18.26 -11.63 18.76
CA ARG A 98 -17.51 -11.94 17.52
C ARG A 98 -17.58 -10.85 16.45
N SER A 99 -18.24 -9.74 16.76
CA SER A 99 -18.34 -8.56 15.91
C SER A 99 -17.75 -7.36 16.63
N GLN A 100 -16.82 -6.67 15.98
CA GLN A 100 -16.20 -5.48 16.58
C GLN A 100 -17.23 -4.38 16.85
N ARG A 101 -18.20 -4.19 15.95
CA ARG A 101 -19.30 -3.22 16.20
C ARG A 101 -20.22 -3.64 17.36
N ALA A 102 -20.43 -4.93 17.56
CA ALA A 102 -21.18 -5.41 18.72
C ALA A 102 -20.41 -5.14 20.02
N ILE A 103 -19.10 -5.40 20.06
CA ILE A 103 -18.24 -5.06 21.20
C ILE A 103 -18.32 -3.56 21.51
N CYS A 104 -18.21 -2.70 20.50
CA CYS A 104 -18.30 -1.25 20.69
C CYS A 104 -19.66 -0.78 21.24
N ARG A 105 -20.75 -1.49 20.91
CA ARG A 105 -22.09 -1.18 21.44
C ARG A 105 -22.33 -1.71 22.84
N LEU A 106 -21.76 -2.88 23.15
CA LEU A 106 -22.01 -3.58 24.41
C LEU A 106 -21.09 -3.15 25.54
N LEU A 107 -19.90 -2.64 25.23
CA LEU A 107 -18.88 -2.32 26.22
C LEU A 107 -18.47 -0.84 26.15
N PRO A 108 -18.29 -0.21 27.33
CA PRO A 108 -17.73 1.13 27.42
C PRO A 108 -16.27 1.12 26.93
N GLU A 109 -15.74 2.29 26.64
CA GLU A 109 -14.34 2.46 26.30
C GLU A 109 -13.43 2.03 27.46
N GLY A 110 -12.32 1.34 27.16
CA GLY A 110 -11.39 0.86 28.16
C GLY A 110 -10.58 -0.36 27.70
N LYS A 111 -9.66 -0.81 28.55
CA LYS A 111 -8.72 -1.92 28.26
C LYS A 111 -9.44 -3.18 27.79
N THR A 112 -10.50 -3.60 28.47
CA THR A 112 -11.29 -4.81 28.11
C THR A 112 -11.86 -4.71 26.71
N ARG A 113 -12.51 -3.58 26.36
CA ARG A 113 -13.06 -3.35 25.01
C ARG A 113 -11.95 -3.42 23.96
N HIS A 114 -10.84 -2.71 24.18
CA HIS A 114 -9.71 -2.70 23.25
C HIS A 114 -9.16 -4.11 23.02
N THR A 115 -8.94 -4.87 24.09
CA THR A 115 -8.45 -6.25 24.02
C THR A 115 -9.42 -7.16 23.24
N LEU A 116 -10.72 -7.06 23.48
CA LEU A 116 -11.68 -7.89 22.75
C LEU A 116 -11.76 -7.52 21.27
N LEU A 117 -11.58 -6.25 20.89
CA LEU A 117 -11.47 -5.83 19.49
C LEU A 117 -10.26 -6.47 18.78
N GLN A 118 -9.14 -6.67 19.50
CA GLN A 118 -8.00 -7.41 18.98
C GLN A 118 -8.28 -8.90 18.89
N VAL A 119 -8.88 -9.50 19.93
CA VAL A 119 -9.21 -10.93 19.97
C VAL A 119 -10.15 -11.34 18.83
N VAL A 120 -11.08 -10.48 18.40
CA VAL A 120 -11.92 -10.78 17.22
C VAL A 120 -11.07 -11.08 15.99
N CYS A 121 -9.86 -10.51 15.89
CA CYS A 121 -8.93 -10.75 14.78
C CYS A 121 -8.09 -12.03 14.95
N GLU A 122 -8.20 -12.77 16.04
CA GLU A 122 -7.49 -14.02 16.31
C GLU A 122 -8.15 -15.20 15.57
N VAL A 123 -8.02 -15.16 14.22
CA VAL A 123 -8.46 -16.20 13.29
C VAL A 123 -7.38 -16.41 12.24
N LEU A 124 -7.24 -17.61 11.70
CA LEU A 124 -6.34 -17.92 10.59
C LEU A 124 -7.05 -17.92 9.25
N PHE A 125 -8.33 -18.27 9.24
CA PHE A 125 -9.16 -18.31 8.05
C PHE A 125 -10.41 -17.46 8.22
N ILE A 126 -10.87 -16.91 7.11
CA ILE A 126 -12.13 -16.18 6.99
C ILE A 126 -13.03 -16.96 6.04
N ARG A 127 -14.27 -17.24 6.46
CA ARG A 127 -15.25 -17.90 5.57
C ARG A 127 -15.63 -16.95 4.44
N ASP A 128 -15.76 -17.49 3.24
CA ASP A 128 -16.29 -16.72 2.11
C ASP A 128 -17.72 -16.22 2.44
N ALA A 129 -17.98 -14.96 2.13
CA ALA A 129 -19.24 -14.31 2.47
C ALA A 129 -20.45 -14.88 1.70
N THR A 130 -20.21 -15.53 0.55
CA THR A 130 -21.25 -16.11 -0.31
C THR A 130 -21.29 -17.64 -0.26
N HIS A 131 -20.16 -18.29 0.04
CA HIS A 131 -20.00 -19.73 0.04
C HIS A 131 -19.34 -20.20 1.34
N ALA A 132 -20.16 -20.48 2.34
CA ALA A 132 -19.70 -20.78 3.71
C ALA A 132 -18.76 -22.01 3.84
N HIS A 133 -18.62 -22.83 2.80
CA HIS A 133 -17.71 -23.98 2.71
C HIS A 133 -16.34 -23.63 2.08
N LEU A 134 -16.15 -22.36 1.72
CA LEU A 134 -14.90 -21.85 1.16
C LEU A 134 -14.21 -20.90 2.16
N PHE A 135 -12.89 -20.86 2.10
CA PHE A 135 -12.05 -20.20 3.09
C PHE A 135 -10.99 -19.33 2.43
N HIS A 136 -10.80 -18.13 2.99
CA HIS A 136 -9.70 -17.23 2.66
C HIS A 136 -8.67 -17.29 3.80
N PRO A 137 -7.36 -17.43 3.53
CA PRO A 137 -6.37 -17.19 4.56
C PRO A 137 -6.44 -15.71 4.99
N ARG A 138 -6.42 -15.48 6.31
CA ARG A 138 -6.47 -14.11 6.83
C ARG A 138 -5.15 -13.38 6.55
N VAL A 139 -5.21 -12.17 6.04
CA VAL A 139 -4.03 -11.34 5.80
C VAL A 139 -3.26 -11.10 7.09
N GLY A 140 -1.94 -11.36 7.10
CA GLY A 140 -1.08 -11.17 8.26
C GLY A 140 -1.46 -12.05 9.47
N ALA A 141 -2.06 -13.22 9.24
CA ALA A 141 -2.36 -14.21 10.29
C ALA A 141 -1.13 -14.66 11.08
N GLN A 142 0.05 -14.58 10.47
CA GLN A 142 1.34 -14.90 11.10
C GLN A 142 1.65 -14.06 12.34
N ARG A 143 0.96 -12.92 12.54
CA ARG A 143 1.11 -12.03 13.69
C ARG A 143 0.14 -12.34 14.82
N THR A 144 -0.72 -13.33 14.67
CA THR A 144 -1.69 -13.73 15.70
C THR A 144 -1.05 -14.62 16.75
N TRP A 145 -1.60 -14.56 17.97
CA TRP A 145 -1.25 -15.54 19.02
C TRP A 145 -1.67 -16.96 18.60
N LEU A 146 -2.74 -17.04 17.81
CA LEU A 146 -3.29 -18.29 17.31
C LEU A 146 -2.29 -19.00 16.37
N PHE A 147 -1.65 -18.24 15.45
CA PHE A 147 -0.59 -18.78 14.59
C PHE A 147 0.61 -19.25 15.43
N GLY A 148 1.02 -18.47 16.43
CA GLY A 148 2.11 -18.83 17.34
C GLY A 148 1.82 -20.07 18.23
N ALA A 149 0.58 -20.55 18.26
CA ALA A 149 0.19 -21.76 18.98
C ALA A 149 0.10 -23.01 18.09
N LEU A 150 0.34 -22.88 16.76
CA LEU A 150 0.36 -23.99 15.83
C LEU A 150 1.62 -24.86 16.00
N SER A 151 1.57 -26.07 15.47
CA SER A 151 2.76 -26.89 15.25
C SER A 151 3.67 -26.24 14.19
N GLU A 152 4.96 -26.55 14.21
CA GLU A 152 5.90 -26.07 13.20
C GLU A 152 5.47 -26.48 11.78
N ALA A 153 4.98 -27.71 11.62
CA ALA A 153 4.47 -28.23 10.34
C ALA A 153 3.26 -27.42 9.85
N ASP A 154 2.30 -27.11 10.75
CA ASP A 154 1.14 -26.31 10.38
C ASP A 154 1.52 -24.85 10.08
N CYS A 155 2.50 -24.28 10.77
CA CYS A 155 3.03 -22.96 10.46
C CYS A 155 3.62 -22.91 9.04
N GLN A 156 4.42 -23.90 8.66
CA GLN A 156 5.02 -24.01 7.33
C GLN A 156 3.93 -24.20 6.26
N ALA A 157 2.99 -25.11 6.47
CA ALA A 157 1.87 -25.37 5.57
C ALA A 157 0.99 -24.12 5.39
N PHE A 158 0.67 -23.43 6.47
CA PHE A 158 -0.12 -22.20 6.41
C PHE A 158 0.63 -21.08 5.66
N ASN A 159 1.92 -20.90 5.89
CA ASN A 159 2.70 -19.90 5.18
C ASN A 159 2.71 -20.16 3.68
N HIS A 160 2.93 -21.43 3.27
CA HIS A 160 2.91 -21.82 1.87
C HIS A 160 1.53 -21.57 1.24
N LEU A 161 0.44 -21.99 1.88
CA LEU A 161 -0.93 -21.75 1.46
C LEU A 161 -1.25 -20.25 1.37
N HIS A 162 -0.84 -19.47 2.37
CA HIS A 162 -1.03 -18.02 2.43
C HIS A 162 -0.32 -17.33 1.25
N ASP A 163 0.95 -17.64 1.04
CA ASP A 163 1.73 -17.03 -0.05
C ASP A 163 1.19 -17.43 -1.42
N HIS A 164 0.83 -18.71 -1.61
CA HIS A 164 0.17 -19.17 -2.81
C HIS A 164 -1.16 -18.41 -3.06
N PHE A 165 -1.98 -18.18 -2.02
CA PHE A 165 -3.23 -17.43 -2.17
C PHE A 165 -3.00 -15.99 -2.63
N PHE A 166 -2.12 -15.27 -1.94
CA PHE A 166 -1.95 -13.83 -2.16
C PHE A 166 -1.06 -13.48 -3.36
N TYR A 167 -0.15 -14.38 -3.77
CA TYR A 167 0.87 -14.06 -4.78
C TYR A 167 0.80 -14.93 -6.03
N GLU A 168 0.06 -16.08 -6.03
CA GLU A 168 0.05 -17.00 -7.16
C GLU A 168 -1.36 -17.36 -7.64
N ARG A 169 -2.19 -18.01 -6.80
CA ARG A 169 -3.47 -18.62 -7.14
C ARG A 169 -4.42 -17.68 -7.92
N ASN A 170 -4.46 -16.43 -7.54
CA ASN A 170 -5.40 -15.46 -8.06
C ASN A 170 -4.87 -14.66 -9.27
N ASN A 171 -3.59 -14.76 -9.61
CA ASN A 171 -2.95 -13.87 -10.58
C ASN A 171 -3.65 -13.86 -11.95
N GLN A 172 -3.87 -15.05 -12.55
CA GLN A 172 -4.53 -15.13 -13.85
C GLN A 172 -5.99 -14.67 -13.78
N PHE A 173 -6.70 -15.09 -12.74
CA PHE A 173 -8.09 -14.70 -12.53
C PHE A 173 -8.24 -13.18 -12.39
N TRP A 174 -7.37 -12.53 -11.63
CA TRP A 174 -7.37 -11.07 -11.47
C TRP A 174 -6.96 -10.35 -12.75
N ALA A 175 -6.02 -10.89 -13.52
CA ALA A 175 -5.68 -10.36 -14.84
C ALA A 175 -6.89 -10.39 -15.79
N ASP A 176 -7.61 -11.52 -15.84
CA ASP A 176 -8.79 -11.66 -16.68
C ASP A 176 -9.91 -10.69 -16.26
N GLU A 177 -10.11 -10.48 -14.96
CA GLU A 177 -11.06 -9.51 -14.44
C GLU A 177 -10.70 -8.06 -14.80
N ALA A 178 -9.43 -7.71 -14.71
CA ALA A 178 -8.94 -6.39 -15.11
C ALA A 178 -9.10 -6.18 -16.62
N MET A 179 -8.74 -7.19 -17.44
CA MET A 179 -8.88 -7.12 -18.89
C MET A 179 -10.33 -6.97 -19.37
N LYS A 180 -11.31 -7.34 -18.55
CA LYS A 180 -12.73 -7.09 -18.83
C LYS A 180 -13.16 -5.65 -18.54
N LYS A 181 -12.54 -5.00 -17.54
CA LYS A 181 -12.99 -3.74 -16.96
C LYS A 181 -12.16 -2.53 -17.40
N VAL A 182 -10.83 -2.65 -17.38
CA VAL A 182 -9.92 -1.52 -17.65
C VAL A 182 -10.08 -0.98 -19.07
N PRO A 183 -10.19 -1.80 -20.14
CA PRO A 183 -10.40 -1.28 -21.49
C PRO A 183 -11.63 -0.38 -21.64
N ALA A 184 -12.70 -0.65 -20.89
CA ALA A 184 -13.90 0.20 -20.92
C ALA A 184 -13.68 1.61 -20.34
N VAL A 185 -12.66 1.78 -19.49
CA VAL A 185 -12.30 3.07 -18.88
C VAL A 185 -11.26 3.81 -19.72
N THR A 186 -10.40 3.06 -20.42
CA THR A 186 -9.28 3.63 -21.19
C THR A 186 -9.57 3.82 -22.67
N GLN A 187 -10.62 3.18 -23.20
CA GLN A 187 -11.03 3.35 -24.60
C GLN A 187 -11.84 4.65 -24.76
N SER A 188 -11.50 5.45 -25.76
CA SER A 188 -12.38 6.53 -26.20
C SER A 188 -13.68 5.95 -26.79
N ALA A 189 -14.72 6.77 -26.94
CA ALA A 189 -16.04 6.37 -27.46
C ALA A 189 -16.00 5.68 -28.84
N ASP A 190 -14.88 5.75 -29.57
CA ASP A 190 -14.61 4.99 -30.77
C ASP A 190 -13.90 3.66 -30.42
N ALA A 191 -14.71 2.65 -30.14
CA ALA A 191 -14.31 1.31 -29.65
C ALA A 191 -13.45 0.47 -30.63
N GLN A 192 -12.84 1.06 -31.65
CA GLN A 192 -12.09 0.32 -32.68
C GLN A 192 -10.56 0.43 -32.55
N HIS A 193 -10.04 1.20 -31.58
CA HIS A 193 -8.60 1.40 -31.47
C HIS A 193 -8.06 1.09 -30.08
N PRO A 194 -7.00 0.25 -29.98
CA PRO A 194 -6.22 0.06 -28.74
C PRO A 194 -5.70 1.42 -28.22
N VAL A 195 -5.48 1.52 -26.92
CA VAL A 195 -5.10 2.75 -26.22
C VAL A 195 -3.89 3.45 -26.81
N LEU A 196 -2.93 2.77 -27.42
CA LEU A 196 -1.79 3.37 -28.12
C LEU A 196 -2.14 3.96 -29.49
N GLN A 197 -3.20 3.51 -30.12
CA GLN A 197 -3.71 4.23 -31.29
C GLN A 197 -4.40 5.53 -30.89
N LEU A 198 -4.64 5.73 -29.59
CA LEU A 198 -5.05 7.00 -28.96
C LEU A 198 -3.90 7.96 -28.71
N TYR A 199 -2.66 7.50 -28.97
CA TYR A 199 -1.49 8.35 -29.09
C TYR A 199 -1.18 8.60 -30.57
N PRO A 200 -2.08 9.18 -31.32
CA PRO A 200 -1.61 9.76 -32.54
C PRO A 200 -0.83 10.98 -32.08
N LEU A 201 0.34 11.11 -32.59
CA LEU A 201 1.00 12.39 -32.77
C LEU A 201 0.04 13.47 -33.36
N ASN A 202 -1.21 13.16 -33.51
CA ASN A 202 -2.32 13.92 -34.11
C ASN A 202 -3.37 14.40 -33.11
N GLY A 203 -3.17 14.26 -31.79
CA GLY A 203 -3.88 15.05 -30.79
C GLY A 203 -5.27 14.57 -30.34
N ASN A 204 -5.69 13.35 -30.61
CA ASN A 204 -6.97 12.83 -30.14
C ASN A 204 -6.81 11.68 -29.16
N GLY A 205 -6.70 11.97 -27.87
CA GLY A 205 -6.63 11.00 -26.79
C GLY A 205 -5.79 11.46 -25.60
N MET A 206 -6.05 10.92 -24.40
CA MET A 206 -5.27 11.20 -23.20
C MET A 206 -4.50 9.94 -22.77
N LEU A 207 -3.24 10.12 -22.35
CA LEU A 207 -2.42 9.03 -21.84
C LEU A 207 -2.91 8.54 -20.48
N PRO A 208 -3.27 7.26 -20.32
CA PRO A 208 -3.63 6.72 -19.01
C PRO A 208 -2.40 6.47 -18.16
N CYS A 209 -2.43 6.96 -16.91
CA CYS A 209 -1.41 6.73 -15.89
C CYS A 209 -2.09 6.06 -14.70
N ALA A 210 -1.61 4.88 -14.27
CA ALA A 210 -2.17 4.14 -13.16
C ALA A 210 -1.56 4.55 -11.82
N GLU A 211 -2.37 4.59 -10.78
CA GLU A 211 -1.89 4.45 -9.41
C GLU A 211 -1.99 2.95 -9.05
N ASP A 212 -0.85 2.27 -9.01
CA ASP A 212 -0.70 0.84 -8.82
C ASP A 212 0.21 0.51 -7.62
N LEU A 213 -0.05 1.21 -6.50
CA LEU A 213 0.72 1.07 -5.26
C LEU A 213 0.06 0.10 -4.26
N GLY A 214 0.85 -0.39 -3.31
CA GLY A 214 0.40 -1.27 -2.23
C GLY A 214 0.74 -2.74 -2.47
N MET A 215 -0.15 -3.66 -2.13
CA MET A 215 0.02 -5.09 -2.42
C MET A 215 -0.30 -5.34 -3.90
N VAL A 216 0.71 -5.29 -4.74
CA VAL A 216 0.58 -5.39 -6.20
C VAL A 216 0.68 -6.85 -6.64
N PRO A 217 -0.39 -7.45 -7.24
CA PRO A 217 -0.30 -8.77 -7.85
C PRO A 217 0.70 -8.81 -9.00
N ALA A 218 1.39 -9.94 -9.18
CA ALA A 218 2.38 -10.09 -10.24
C ALA A 218 1.79 -9.87 -11.66
N SER A 219 0.50 -10.14 -11.82
CA SER A 219 -0.22 -9.94 -13.09
C SER A 219 -0.44 -8.47 -13.48
N VAL A 220 -0.31 -7.52 -12.55
CA VAL A 220 -0.60 -6.10 -12.82
C VAL A 220 0.35 -5.55 -13.88
N LYS A 221 1.65 -5.80 -13.74
CA LYS A 221 2.65 -5.32 -14.68
C LYS A 221 2.31 -5.72 -16.12
N SER A 222 2.05 -7.00 -16.39
CA SER A 222 1.75 -7.51 -17.73
C SER A 222 0.44 -6.96 -18.30
N VAL A 223 -0.58 -6.70 -17.45
CA VAL A 223 -1.83 -6.08 -17.87
C VAL A 223 -1.63 -4.61 -18.24
N LEU A 224 -0.93 -3.84 -17.40
CA LEU A 224 -0.63 -2.44 -17.70
C LEU A 224 0.22 -2.29 -18.97
N GLU A 225 1.27 -3.10 -19.12
CA GLU A 225 2.10 -3.15 -20.34
C GLU A 225 1.26 -3.46 -21.57
N ARG A 226 0.40 -4.47 -21.52
CA ARG A 226 -0.48 -4.85 -22.63
C ARG A 226 -1.48 -3.77 -23.00
N LEU A 227 -1.96 -3.02 -22.04
CA LEU A 227 -2.90 -1.91 -22.24
C LEU A 227 -2.20 -0.56 -22.41
N GLU A 228 -0.86 -0.57 -22.35
CA GLU A 228 0.01 0.63 -22.53
C GLU A 228 -0.34 1.76 -21.56
N ILE A 229 -0.66 1.37 -20.34
CA ILE A 229 -0.95 2.25 -19.22
C ILE A 229 0.34 2.48 -18.44
N LEU A 230 0.69 3.72 -18.17
CA LEU A 230 1.88 4.06 -17.39
C LEU A 230 1.70 3.64 -15.94
N SER A 231 2.66 2.87 -15.41
CA SER A 231 2.74 2.54 -13.99
C SER A 231 3.29 3.72 -13.18
N LEU A 232 3.05 3.76 -11.87
CA LEU A 232 3.60 4.77 -10.96
C LEU A 232 4.82 4.21 -10.22
N GLU A 233 6.00 4.82 -10.41
CA GLU A 233 7.24 4.36 -9.80
C GLU A 233 7.72 5.35 -8.73
N ILE A 234 7.79 4.87 -7.47
CA ILE A 234 8.25 5.63 -6.31
C ILE A 234 9.39 4.89 -5.65
N GLN A 235 10.57 5.51 -5.61
CA GLN A 235 11.79 4.90 -5.06
C GLN A 235 11.61 4.36 -3.62
N ARG A 236 10.85 5.08 -2.78
CA ARG A 236 10.59 4.72 -1.38
C ARG A 236 9.42 3.73 -1.18
N MET A 237 8.73 3.34 -2.25
CA MET A 237 7.63 2.38 -2.25
C MET A 237 7.76 1.39 -3.42
N PRO A 238 8.85 0.59 -3.47
CA PRO A 238 9.03 -0.37 -4.54
C PRO A 238 7.94 -1.44 -4.52
N LYS A 239 7.56 -1.92 -5.69
CA LYS A 239 6.51 -2.95 -5.87
C LYS A 239 7.05 -4.37 -5.69
N ALA A 240 8.37 -4.55 -5.84
CA ALA A 240 9.00 -5.86 -5.74
C ALA A 240 9.09 -6.32 -4.27
N TYR A 241 8.69 -7.57 -4.02
CA TYR A 241 8.76 -8.17 -2.70
C TYR A 241 10.21 -8.23 -2.17
N GLY A 242 10.40 -7.85 -0.92
CA GLY A 242 11.72 -7.87 -0.27
C GLY A 242 12.68 -6.75 -0.67
N VAL A 243 12.30 -5.89 -1.60
CA VAL A 243 13.06 -4.68 -1.97
C VAL A 243 12.66 -3.53 -1.05
N ARG A 244 13.64 -2.90 -0.41
CA ARG A 244 13.40 -1.78 0.52
C ARG A 244 13.28 -0.44 -0.20
N PHE A 245 14.12 -0.21 -1.21
CA PHE A 245 14.13 0.98 -2.05
C PHE A 245 14.29 0.58 -3.51
N GLY A 246 13.52 1.21 -4.39
CA GLY A 246 13.66 1.05 -5.81
C GLY A 246 14.88 1.81 -6.35
N ASN A 247 15.36 1.41 -7.51
CA ASN A 247 16.35 2.20 -8.25
C ASN A 247 15.63 2.89 -9.43
N PRO A 248 15.53 4.23 -9.46
CA PRO A 248 14.87 4.94 -10.56
C PRO A 248 15.43 4.62 -11.95
N LEU A 249 16.70 4.20 -12.04
CA LEU A 249 17.33 3.84 -13.31
C LEU A 249 16.82 2.51 -13.90
N ASP A 250 16.16 1.68 -13.07
CA ASP A 250 15.56 0.40 -13.48
C ASP A 250 14.07 0.51 -13.80
N ASN A 251 13.50 1.70 -13.73
CA ASN A 251 12.08 1.91 -14.00
C ASN A 251 11.73 1.47 -15.44
N PRO A 252 10.53 0.91 -15.68
CA PRO A 252 10.08 0.65 -17.04
C PRO A 252 9.85 1.97 -17.80
N TYR A 253 10.00 1.94 -19.13
CA TYR A 253 9.72 3.13 -19.95
C TYR A 253 8.27 3.61 -19.80
N LEU A 254 7.29 2.68 -19.87
CA LEU A 254 5.88 3.00 -19.67
C LEU A 254 5.57 3.25 -18.18
N SER A 255 6.13 4.32 -17.63
CA SER A 255 5.92 4.69 -16.24
C SER A 255 5.98 6.20 -16.00
N VAL A 256 5.49 6.58 -14.83
CA VAL A 256 5.64 7.91 -14.22
C VAL A 256 6.57 7.77 -13.02
N ALA A 257 7.75 8.38 -13.07
CA ALA A 257 8.63 8.50 -11.91
C ALA A 257 8.26 9.71 -11.06
N THR A 258 8.19 9.53 -9.74
CA THR A 258 8.01 10.61 -8.77
C THR A 258 8.71 10.32 -7.46
N ILE A 259 9.15 11.36 -6.74
CA ILE A 259 9.79 11.24 -5.42
C ILE A 259 8.74 10.97 -4.33
N ALA A 260 7.60 11.63 -4.42
CA ALA A 260 6.50 11.51 -3.47
C ALA A 260 5.14 11.76 -4.15
N THR A 261 4.07 11.26 -3.55
CA THR A 261 2.70 11.62 -3.89
C THR A 261 2.10 12.51 -2.79
N HIS A 262 0.86 12.97 -3.01
CA HIS A 262 0.12 13.72 -2.00
C HIS A 262 -0.20 12.90 -0.72
N ASP A 263 -0.17 11.57 -0.78
CA ASP A 263 -0.53 10.66 0.33
C ASP A 263 0.67 10.22 1.17
N MET A 264 1.84 10.75 0.89
CA MET A 264 3.06 10.43 1.63
C MET A 264 3.85 11.70 1.96
N PRO A 265 4.69 11.68 3.02
CA PRO A 265 5.52 12.84 3.34
C PRO A 265 6.52 13.14 2.21
N PRO A 266 6.73 14.43 1.85
CA PRO A 266 7.83 14.85 1.00
C PRO A 266 9.17 14.32 1.51
N LEU A 267 10.19 14.22 0.64
CA LEU A 267 11.49 13.63 0.97
C LEU A 267 12.09 14.17 2.27
N ARG A 268 12.09 15.47 2.46
CA ARG A 268 12.68 16.14 3.63
C ARG A 268 12.00 15.77 4.94
N LEU A 269 10.67 15.79 4.95
CA LEU A 269 9.88 15.40 6.13
C LEU A 269 10.04 13.92 6.44
N TRP A 270 9.98 13.06 5.42
CA TRP A 270 10.21 11.62 5.56
C TRP A 270 11.59 11.32 6.15
N TRP A 271 12.62 12.04 5.71
CA TRP A 271 13.99 11.89 6.20
C TRP A 271 14.10 12.16 7.70
N GLN A 272 13.49 13.24 8.18
CA GLN A 272 13.49 13.62 9.58
C GLN A 272 12.67 12.67 10.47
N GLN A 273 11.55 12.16 9.95
CA GLN A 273 10.65 11.29 10.71
C GLN A 273 11.16 9.84 10.84
N ASN A 274 12.07 9.42 9.99
CA ASN A 274 12.44 8.02 9.82
C ASN A 274 13.95 7.80 9.82
N GLY A 275 14.63 8.15 10.91
CA GLY A 275 16.10 8.13 11.01
C GLY A 275 16.75 6.79 10.61
N GLU A 276 16.17 5.65 11.00
CA GLU A 276 16.66 4.34 10.58
C GLU A 276 16.49 4.12 9.07
N GLN A 277 15.35 4.56 8.51
CA GLN A 277 15.07 4.43 7.08
C GLN A 277 15.93 5.40 6.25
N SER A 278 16.15 6.63 6.74
CA SER A 278 17.01 7.59 6.06
C SER A 278 18.47 7.15 6.06
N GLN A 279 18.94 6.53 7.16
CA GLN A 279 20.28 5.92 7.21
C GLN A 279 20.42 4.78 6.19
N ALA A 280 19.40 3.90 6.10
CA ALA A 280 19.40 2.84 5.11
C ALA A 280 19.31 3.37 3.68
N PHE A 281 18.48 4.40 3.43
CA PHE A 281 18.39 5.04 2.12
C PHE A 281 19.71 5.68 1.69
N TRP A 282 20.42 6.29 2.64
CA TRP A 282 21.76 6.85 2.43
C TRP A 282 22.76 5.80 1.93
N HIS A 283 22.73 4.59 2.52
CA HIS A 283 23.64 3.50 2.15
C HIS A 283 23.17 2.72 0.92
N GLU A 284 21.91 2.29 0.93
CA GLU A 284 21.42 1.30 -0.04
C GLU A 284 20.99 1.96 -1.36
N ALA A 285 20.36 3.15 -1.29
CA ALA A 285 19.80 3.82 -2.46
C ALA A 285 20.72 4.90 -3.05
N LEU A 286 21.46 5.63 -2.19
CA LEU A 286 22.38 6.67 -2.62
C LEU A 286 23.85 6.22 -2.61
N HIS A 287 24.14 5.01 -2.14
CA HIS A 287 25.47 4.39 -2.12
C HIS A 287 26.55 5.18 -1.37
N HIS A 288 26.16 5.98 -0.38
CA HIS A 288 27.09 6.72 0.47
C HIS A 288 27.58 5.89 1.65
N ASN A 289 28.77 6.23 2.18
CA ASN A 289 29.32 5.64 3.39
C ASN A 289 29.16 6.60 4.60
N GLY A 290 29.27 6.05 5.81
CA GLY A 290 29.18 6.83 7.04
C GLY A 290 27.76 7.17 7.46
N GLU A 291 27.62 8.10 8.40
CA GLU A 291 26.32 8.50 8.92
C GLU A 291 25.58 9.40 7.95
N ALA A 292 24.27 9.13 7.79
CA ALA A 292 23.40 10.02 7.03
C ALA A 292 23.27 11.38 7.73
N PRO A 293 23.18 12.49 6.99
CA PRO A 293 22.92 13.79 7.61
C PRO A 293 21.57 13.76 8.34
N ALA A 294 21.49 14.48 9.47
CA ALA A 294 20.27 14.53 10.29
C ALA A 294 19.05 15.04 9.52
N GLU A 295 19.29 15.85 8.49
CA GLU A 295 18.26 16.37 7.58
C GLU A 295 18.69 16.10 6.12
N ALA A 296 17.72 15.88 5.22
CA ALA A 296 17.99 15.87 3.80
C ALA A 296 18.48 17.26 3.36
N THR A 297 19.80 17.38 3.17
CA THR A 297 20.44 18.64 2.73
C THR A 297 20.03 18.97 1.28
N PRO A 298 20.24 20.22 0.82
CA PRO A 298 20.01 20.58 -0.59
C PRO A 298 20.73 19.65 -1.56
N GLU A 299 21.95 19.20 -1.21
CA GLU A 299 22.76 18.31 -2.03
C GLU A 299 22.16 16.91 -2.12
N VAL A 300 21.68 16.34 -1.00
CA VAL A 300 20.95 15.07 -0.95
C VAL A 300 19.67 15.15 -1.78
N CYS A 301 18.90 16.23 -1.63
CA CYS A 301 17.68 16.44 -2.39
C CYS A 301 17.97 16.56 -3.90
N GLU A 302 19.04 17.26 -4.27
CA GLU A 302 19.48 17.38 -5.67
C GLU A 302 19.90 16.02 -6.26
N GLU A 303 20.62 15.21 -5.50
CA GLU A 303 21.00 13.85 -5.93
C GLU A 303 19.78 13.00 -6.21
N VAL A 304 18.77 13.00 -5.32
CA VAL A 304 17.52 12.27 -5.54
C VAL A 304 16.75 12.81 -6.74
N VAL A 305 16.68 14.13 -6.93
CA VAL A 305 16.08 14.75 -8.12
C VAL A 305 16.79 14.29 -9.39
N LYS A 306 18.12 14.28 -9.41
CA LYS A 306 18.92 13.81 -10.56
C LYS A 306 18.63 12.36 -10.91
N LEU A 307 18.59 11.47 -9.91
CA LEU A 307 18.27 10.05 -10.13
C LEU A 307 16.91 9.87 -10.79
N HIS A 308 15.90 10.62 -10.35
CA HIS A 308 14.55 10.55 -10.95
C HIS A 308 14.52 11.14 -12.36
N LEU A 309 15.20 12.24 -12.60
CA LEU A 309 15.31 12.83 -13.94
C LEU A 309 16.04 11.90 -14.92
N GLN A 310 17.03 11.14 -14.47
CA GLN A 310 17.80 10.19 -15.28
C GLN A 310 17.06 8.86 -15.50
N SER A 311 15.92 8.64 -14.83
CA SER A 311 15.14 7.41 -15.00
C SER A 311 14.69 7.24 -16.45
N PRO A 312 14.55 6.00 -16.95
CA PRO A 312 14.00 5.74 -18.28
C PRO A 312 12.49 5.96 -18.36
N SER A 313 11.82 6.30 -17.25
CA SER A 313 10.38 6.57 -17.22
C SER A 313 9.97 7.59 -18.26
N MET A 314 8.86 7.35 -18.99
CA MET A 314 8.33 8.27 -20.00
C MET A 314 8.06 9.65 -19.41
N LEU A 315 7.47 9.69 -18.22
CA LEU A 315 7.19 10.93 -17.48
C LEU A 315 7.98 10.95 -16.17
N CYS A 316 8.51 12.11 -15.82
CA CYS A 316 9.08 12.38 -14.50
C CYS A 316 8.35 13.60 -13.91
N LEU A 317 7.46 13.34 -12.95
CA LEU A 317 6.62 14.36 -12.31
C LEU A 317 7.08 14.57 -10.88
N LEU A 318 7.77 15.66 -10.61
CA LEU A 318 8.29 16.02 -9.30
C LEU A 318 7.40 17.08 -8.64
N GLY A 319 7.12 16.89 -7.37
CA GLY A 319 6.38 17.88 -6.58
C GLY A 319 7.14 19.19 -6.48
N TRP A 320 6.40 20.29 -6.33
CA TRP A 320 7.03 21.61 -6.15
C TRP A 320 7.94 21.64 -4.91
N GLN A 321 7.56 20.91 -3.87
CA GLN A 321 8.34 20.72 -2.65
C GLN A 321 9.71 20.07 -2.93
N ASP A 322 9.75 19.11 -3.87
CA ASP A 322 10.99 18.42 -4.23
C ASP A 322 11.93 19.34 -4.99
N TRP A 323 11.40 20.17 -5.90
CA TRP A 323 12.17 21.19 -6.60
C TRP A 323 12.73 22.25 -5.64
N LEU A 324 11.90 22.79 -4.75
CA LEU A 324 12.36 23.79 -3.77
C LEU A 324 13.40 23.22 -2.79
N ALA A 325 13.32 21.92 -2.50
CA ALA A 325 14.23 21.26 -1.57
C ALA A 325 15.71 21.33 -1.98
N ILE A 326 16.01 21.48 -3.29
CA ILE A 326 17.39 21.60 -3.79
C ILE A 326 18.01 23.00 -3.57
N SER A 327 17.21 23.98 -3.12
CA SER A 327 17.67 25.34 -2.87
C SER A 327 17.82 25.61 -1.38
N PRO A 328 19.01 26.01 -0.90
CA PRO A 328 19.19 26.33 0.52
C PRO A 328 18.39 27.57 0.97
N THR A 329 18.02 28.45 0.06
CA THR A 329 17.36 29.73 0.34
C THR A 329 15.85 29.72 0.09
N LEU A 330 15.36 28.88 -0.86
CA LEU A 330 13.95 28.82 -1.25
C LEU A 330 13.17 27.69 -0.57
N ARG A 331 13.87 26.69 -0.01
CA ARG A 331 13.20 25.57 0.68
C ARG A 331 12.51 26.06 1.96
N SER A 332 11.36 25.52 2.28
CA SER A 332 10.68 25.85 3.53
C SER A 332 11.56 25.56 4.75
N LYS A 333 11.50 26.39 5.76
CA LYS A 333 12.12 26.11 7.07
C LYS A 333 11.37 25.04 7.86
N HIS A 334 10.13 24.73 7.44
CA HIS A 334 9.18 23.87 8.12
C HIS A 334 8.72 22.76 7.18
N PRO A 335 9.49 21.64 7.02
CA PRO A 335 9.15 20.55 6.12
C PRO A 335 7.78 19.92 6.39
N GLU A 336 7.33 19.96 7.66
CA GLU A 336 6.02 19.46 8.08
C GLU A 336 4.84 20.20 7.42
N THR A 337 5.04 21.46 7.03
CA THR A 337 4.02 22.26 6.34
C THR A 337 3.91 21.93 4.84
N GLU A 338 4.85 21.19 4.31
CA GLU A 338 4.90 20.80 2.91
C GLU A 338 4.09 19.52 2.61
N GLN A 339 3.63 18.79 3.66
CA GLN A 339 2.80 17.60 3.48
C GLN A 339 1.36 17.97 3.13
N ILE A 340 0.85 17.39 2.04
CA ILE A 340 -0.49 17.71 1.52
C ILE A 340 -1.55 16.91 2.27
N ASN A 341 -1.35 15.59 2.41
CA ASN A 341 -2.30 14.70 3.04
C ASN A 341 -1.60 13.77 4.06
N VAL A 342 -2.34 13.45 5.13
CA VAL A 342 -1.99 12.43 6.11
C VAL A 342 -3.15 11.43 6.15
N PRO A 343 -3.12 10.35 5.35
CA PRO A 343 -4.26 9.44 5.18
C PRO A 343 -4.79 8.82 6.47
N ALA A 344 -3.92 8.67 7.48
CA ALA A 344 -4.30 8.14 8.81
C ALA A 344 -5.04 9.17 9.69
N ASN A 345 -5.08 10.44 9.30
CA ASN A 345 -5.76 11.48 10.06
C ASN A 345 -7.11 11.82 9.40
N PRO A 346 -8.26 11.45 10.01
CA PRO A 346 -9.57 11.71 9.43
C PRO A 346 -9.92 13.20 9.37
N ASP A 347 -9.24 14.03 10.16
CA ASP A 347 -9.47 15.47 10.25
C ASP A 347 -8.48 16.26 9.36
N GLN A 348 -7.72 15.58 8.49
CA GLN A 348 -6.78 16.23 7.57
C GLN A 348 -7.53 16.94 6.45
N TYR A 349 -7.17 18.21 6.25
CA TYR A 349 -7.64 19.02 5.11
C TYR A 349 -6.51 19.27 4.12
N TRP A 350 -6.80 19.17 2.85
CA TRP A 350 -5.88 19.43 1.75
C TRP A 350 -5.72 20.93 1.54
N GLN A 351 -4.90 21.57 2.39
CA GLN A 351 -4.76 23.03 2.44
C GLN A 351 -3.32 23.49 2.17
N TYR A 352 -2.50 22.63 1.53
CA TYR A 352 -1.14 23.05 1.22
C TYR A 352 -1.14 24.33 0.39
N ARG A 353 -0.36 25.30 0.83
CA ARG A 353 -0.04 26.51 0.08
C ARG A 353 1.47 26.66 0.03
N MET A 354 1.97 26.92 -1.16
CA MET A 354 3.37 27.28 -1.36
C MET A 354 3.70 28.53 -0.56
N HIS A 355 4.83 28.52 0.13
CA HIS A 355 5.27 29.64 1.00
C HIS A 355 5.92 30.78 0.22
N LEU A 356 6.16 30.62 -1.07
CA LEU A 356 6.71 31.61 -2.00
C LEU A 356 5.60 32.11 -2.94
N THR A 357 5.68 33.38 -3.31
CA THR A 357 4.86 33.94 -4.38
C THR A 357 5.39 33.55 -5.76
N LEU A 358 4.55 33.66 -6.78
CA LEU A 358 4.98 33.42 -8.16
C LEU A 358 6.03 34.47 -8.61
N GLU A 359 5.91 35.69 -8.12
CA GLU A 359 6.83 36.79 -8.41
C GLU A 359 8.24 36.49 -7.82
N GLU A 360 8.32 35.97 -6.60
CA GLU A 360 9.58 35.57 -5.98
C GLU A 360 10.23 34.43 -6.77
N LEU A 361 9.44 33.48 -7.25
CA LEU A 361 9.95 32.37 -8.07
C LEU A 361 10.46 32.82 -9.44
N ILE A 362 9.77 33.73 -10.10
CA ILE A 362 10.20 34.31 -11.38
C ILE A 362 11.53 35.03 -11.18
N GLN A 363 11.69 35.73 -10.08
CA GLN A 363 12.91 36.49 -9.75
C GLN A 363 14.07 35.60 -9.29
N ALA A 364 13.81 34.37 -8.91
CA ALA A 364 14.85 33.42 -8.45
C ALA A 364 15.67 32.84 -9.62
N THR A 365 16.29 33.70 -10.42
CA THR A 365 16.95 33.34 -11.68
C THR A 365 17.98 32.22 -11.52
N GLY A 366 18.84 32.30 -10.49
CA GLY A 366 19.85 31.26 -10.23
C GLY A 366 19.25 29.89 -9.90
N PHE A 367 18.09 29.83 -9.24
CA PHE A 367 17.35 28.59 -9.02
C PHE A 367 16.74 28.08 -10.34
N ASN A 368 16.10 28.96 -11.10
CA ASN A 368 15.47 28.62 -12.37
C ASN A 368 16.50 28.08 -13.39
N ASP A 369 17.68 28.70 -13.44
CA ASP A 369 18.80 28.24 -14.30
C ASP A 369 19.33 26.87 -13.86
N LYS A 370 19.43 26.65 -12.54
CA LYS A 370 19.83 25.34 -11.98
C LYS A 370 18.82 24.25 -12.35
N VAL A 371 17.51 24.50 -12.18
CA VAL A 371 16.45 23.55 -12.55
C VAL A 371 16.52 23.22 -14.05
N ARG A 372 16.64 24.25 -14.90
CA ARG A 372 16.78 24.08 -16.36
C ARG A 372 18.01 23.25 -16.70
N ALA A 373 19.14 23.51 -16.08
CA ALA A 373 20.37 22.75 -16.29
C ALA A 373 20.23 21.27 -15.90
N LEU A 374 19.54 20.97 -14.77
CA LEU A 374 19.28 19.59 -14.34
C LEU A 374 18.39 18.85 -15.34
N ILE A 375 17.33 19.49 -15.84
CA ILE A 375 16.43 18.91 -16.83
C ILE A 375 17.19 18.70 -18.16
N ALA A 376 17.96 19.67 -18.62
CA ALA A 376 18.77 19.55 -19.85
C ALA A 376 19.80 18.42 -19.74
N ALA A 377 20.49 18.31 -18.61
CA ALA A 377 21.49 17.25 -18.37
C ALA A 377 20.88 15.84 -18.36
N SER A 378 19.59 15.69 -18.10
CA SER A 378 18.87 14.40 -18.14
C SER A 378 18.37 14.02 -19.55
N GLY A 379 18.50 14.89 -20.54
CA GLY A 379 17.98 14.69 -21.89
C GLY A 379 16.47 14.86 -22.03
N ARG A 380 15.79 15.42 -21.00
CA ARG A 380 14.33 15.64 -20.99
C ARG A 380 13.91 17.04 -21.46
N LEU A 381 14.85 17.87 -21.83
CA LEU A 381 14.58 19.18 -22.43
C LEU A 381 14.87 19.05 -23.94
N ASP A 382 13.82 19.22 -24.76
CA ASP A 382 14.01 19.37 -26.21
C ASP A 382 14.78 20.66 -26.49
N ASN A 383 15.78 20.56 -27.35
CA ASN A 383 16.60 21.69 -27.82
C ASN A 383 15.85 22.55 -28.84
#